data_03d1f4c9a8f2b310804145d12c85eb6a
#
_entry.id   03d1f4c9a8f2b310804145d12c85eb6a
#
_cell.length_a   1.000
_cell.length_b   1.000
_cell.length_c   1.000
_cell.angle_alpha   90.00
_cell.angle_beta   90.00
_cell.angle_gamma   90.00
#
_symmetry.space_group_name_H-M   'P 1'
#
loop_
_entity.id
_entity.type
_entity.pdbx_description
1 polymer ?
#
loop_
_entity_poly.entity_id
_entity_poly.type
_entity_poly.pdbx_seq_one_letter_code
_entity_poly.pdbx_strand_id
1 'polypeptide(L)'
;MRCNWPGFFLLSLLALLGGCAIANSVADPETALRIEPAINVNPDIKDRPSPLTIRIFELEARHSFRAADFFKLYDEPEQTLGSDLVASEDIAVRPGRVYEHRMSLNKETRYIGVLAAFRDIQNAQWRLVFEADPRGYDEVRIAIDRLTMKLESD
;
A
#
# COMPACT_ATOMS: atom_id res chain seq x y z
N MET A 1 44.74 -41.88 49.59
CA MET A 1 44.34 -41.96 48.19
C MET A 1 43.66 -40.66 47.84
N ARG A 2 44.39 -39.83 47.09
CA ARG A 2 43.90 -38.50 46.63
C ARG A 2 43.35 -38.70 45.21
N CYS A 3 42.06 -38.56 45.02
CA CYS A 3 41.47 -38.58 43.70
C CYS A 3 41.15 -37.13 43.31
N ASN A 4 42.10 -36.55 42.57
CA ASN A 4 41.94 -35.25 41.94
C ASN A 4 41.15 -35.43 40.63
N TRP A 5 39.96 -34.86 40.55
CA TRP A 5 39.18 -34.81 39.31
C TRP A 5 38.91 -33.37 38.90
N PRO A 6 39.84 -32.70 38.21
CA PRO A 6 39.64 -31.34 37.71
C PRO A 6 38.90 -31.28 36.37
N GLY A 7 38.46 -32.43 35.81
CA GLY A 7 37.86 -32.45 34.47
C GLY A 7 36.37 -32.08 34.38
N PHE A 8 35.66 -32.03 35.49
CA PHE A 8 34.19 -31.82 35.44
C PHE A 8 33.76 -30.34 35.42
N PHE A 9 34.63 -29.44 35.84
CA PHE A 9 34.33 -28.00 35.88
C PHE A 9 34.52 -27.30 34.56
N LEU A 10 35.31 -27.85 33.63
CA LEU A 10 35.57 -27.19 32.35
C LEU A 10 34.44 -27.44 31.30
N LEU A 11 33.67 -28.52 31.46
CA LEU A 11 32.58 -28.83 30.54
C LEU A 11 31.29 -28.05 30.80
N SER A 12 31.12 -27.53 32.05
CA SER A 12 29.95 -26.76 32.44
C SER A 12 30.00 -25.29 32.00
N LEU A 13 31.19 -24.76 31.69
CA LEU A 13 31.34 -23.36 31.28
C LEU A 13 31.16 -23.15 29.79
N LEU A 14 31.24 -24.19 28.95
CA LEU A 14 31.00 -24.09 27.51
C LEU A 14 29.48 -24.09 27.14
N ALA A 15 28.61 -24.51 28.06
CA ALA A 15 27.16 -24.56 27.80
C ALA A 15 26.44 -23.20 27.95
N LEU A 16 27.10 -22.18 28.47
CA LEU A 16 26.53 -20.84 28.69
C LEU A 16 26.80 -19.86 27.53
N LEU A 17 27.52 -20.29 26.50
CA LEU A 17 27.76 -19.50 25.26
C LEU A 17 26.80 -19.88 24.12
N GLY A 18 25.76 -20.67 24.41
CA GLY A 18 24.63 -20.93 23.52
C GLY A 18 23.83 -19.64 23.30
N GLY A 19 24.36 -18.85 22.38
CA GLY A 19 23.94 -17.50 22.05
C GLY A 19 22.46 -17.33 21.91
N CYS A 20 21.97 -16.25 22.44
CA CYS A 20 20.80 -15.56 21.89
C CYS A 20 21.09 -15.23 20.43
N ALA A 21 20.80 -16.13 19.52
CA ALA A 21 20.47 -15.78 18.17
C ALA A 21 19.14 -15.02 18.30
N ILE A 22 19.22 -13.74 18.61
CA ILE A 22 18.11 -12.81 18.39
C ILE A 22 17.93 -12.87 16.87
N ALA A 23 16.94 -13.63 16.44
CA ALA A 23 16.42 -13.50 15.08
C ALA A 23 15.94 -12.05 15.00
N ASN A 24 16.78 -11.16 14.46
CA ASN A 24 16.33 -9.90 13.93
C ASN A 24 15.41 -10.26 12.77
N SER A 25 14.12 -10.47 13.06
CA SER A 25 13.08 -10.40 12.06
C SER A 25 13.00 -8.92 11.67
N VAL A 26 13.85 -8.53 10.72
CA VAL A 26 13.64 -7.29 9.98
C VAL A 26 12.31 -7.52 9.29
N ALA A 27 11.27 -6.79 9.69
CA ALA A 27 10.00 -6.82 8.99
C ALA A 27 10.26 -6.41 7.53
N ASP A 28 9.61 -7.09 6.60
CA ASP A 28 9.74 -6.72 5.19
C ASP A 28 9.15 -5.31 4.98
N PRO A 29 9.77 -4.48 4.11
CA PRO A 29 9.23 -3.16 3.77
C PRO A 29 7.78 -3.25 3.33
N GLU A 30 6.94 -2.36 3.85
CA GLU A 30 5.51 -2.39 3.62
C GLU A 30 4.96 -0.96 3.50
N THR A 31 4.12 -0.73 2.51
CA THR A 31 3.33 0.50 2.37
C THR A 31 1.89 0.22 2.78
N ALA A 32 1.39 0.95 3.76
CA ALA A 32 0.00 0.87 4.20
C ALA A 32 -0.81 2.03 3.61
N LEU A 33 -1.85 1.71 2.84
CA LEU A 33 -2.83 2.67 2.36
C LEU A 33 -4.06 2.61 3.25
N ARG A 34 -4.32 3.70 3.98
CA ARG A 34 -5.51 3.87 4.78
C ARG A 34 -6.54 4.67 3.96
N ILE A 35 -7.57 3.98 3.45
CA ILE A 35 -8.61 4.56 2.61
C ILE A 35 -9.84 4.83 3.47
N GLU A 36 -10.27 6.10 3.52
CA GLU A 36 -11.34 6.59 4.37
C GLU A 36 -12.49 7.19 3.56
N PRO A 37 -13.41 6.36 3.03
CA PRO A 37 -14.59 6.85 2.33
C PRO A 37 -15.58 7.45 3.32
N ALA A 38 -15.98 8.70 3.09
CA ALA A 38 -17.05 9.33 3.85
C ALA A 38 -18.39 8.62 3.64
N ILE A 39 -19.34 8.87 4.54
CA ILE A 39 -20.68 8.24 4.49
C ILE A 39 -21.46 8.62 3.23
N ASN A 40 -21.15 9.77 2.61
CA ASN A 40 -21.80 10.35 1.42
C ASN A 40 -21.01 10.13 0.12
N VAL A 41 -20.03 9.20 0.11
CA VAL A 41 -19.17 8.94 -1.05
C VAL A 41 -19.96 8.41 -2.25
N ASN A 42 -19.50 8.80 -3.47
CA ASN A 42 -19.98 8.30 -4.76
C ASN A 42 -21.53 8.32 -4.89
N PRO A 43 -22.19 9.50 -4.69
CA PRO A 43 -23.64 9.58 -4.70
C PRO A 43 -24.23 9.29 -6.08
N ASP A 44 -25.42 8.67 -6.09
CA ASP A 44 -26.23 8.53 -7.30
C ASP A 44 -27.03 9.81 -7.60
N ILE A 45 -27.83 9.79 -8.66
CA ILE A 45 -28.68 10.94 -9.08
C ILE A 45 -29.72 11.36 -8.04
N LYS A 46 -29.95 10.51 -7.02
CA LYS A 46 -30.86 10.80 -5.88
C LYS A 46 -30.06 11.12 -4.61
N ASP A 47 -28.80 11.44 -4.75
CA ASP A 47 -27.86 11.76 -3.65
C ASP A 47 -27.65 10.59 -2.66
N ARG A 48 -27.89 9.33 -3.09
CA ARG A 48 -27.68 8.15 -2.25
C ARG A 48 -26.25 7.65 -2.42
N PRO A 49 -25.51 7.46 -1.31
CA PRO A 49 -24.16 6.93 -1.34
C PRO A 49 -24.07 5.57 -2.01
N SER A 50 -22.97 5.30 -2.71
CA SER A 50 -22.77 4.03 -3.41
C SER A 50 -21.37 3.50 -3.17
N PRO A 51 -21.17 2.17 -3.23
CA PRO A 51 -19.84 1.58 -3.27
C PRO A 51 -19.00 2.16 -4.40
N LEU A 52 -17.68 2.15 -4.21
CA LEU A 52 -16.70 2.72 -5.11
C LEU A 52 -15.58 1.71 -5.36
N THR A 53 -15.18 1.51 -6.60
CA THR A 53 -13.97 0.76 -6.92
C THR A 53 -12.79 1.71 -6.91
N ILE A 54 -11.75 1.34 -6.18
CA ILE A 54 -10.44 2.00 -6.16
C ILE A 54 -9.47 1.08 -6.88
N ARG A 55 -8.79 1.58 -7.91
CA ARG A 55 -7.68 0.88 -8.55
C ARG A 55 -6.37 1.51 -8.13
N ILE A 56 -5.46 0.69 -7.63
CA ILE A 56 -4.13 1.07 -7.22
C ILE A 56 -3.16 0.61 -8.30
N PHE A 57 -2.25 1.50 -8.70
CA PHE A 57 -1.21 1.24 -9.67
C PHE A 57 0.15 1.41 -9.03
N GLU A 58 1.02 0.41 -9.16
CA GLU A 58 2.44 0.57 -8.95
C GLU A 58 3.06 1.07 -10.25
N LEU A 59 3.80 2.16 -10.19
CA LEU A 59 4.33 2.85 -11.37
C LEU A 59 5.85 3.07 -11.25
N GLU A 60 6.58 2.81 -12.34
CA GLU A 60 7.98 3.22 -12.46
C GLU A 60 8.08 4.72 -12.72
N ALA A 61 7.18 5.27 -13.58
CA ALA A 61 7.09 6.70 -13.86
C ALA A 61 5.62 7.17 -13.83
N ARG A 62 5.41 8.44 -13.45
CA ARG A 62 4.05 9.00 -13.26
C ARG A 62 3.50 9.76 -14.45
N HIS A 63 4.31 9.98 -15.49
CA HIS A 63 3.94 10.89 -16.59
C HIS A 63 2.72 10.38 -17.37
N SER A 64 2.77 9.13 -17.84
CA SER A 64 1.69 8.50 -18.61
C SER A 64 0.39 8.44 -17.81
N PHE A 65 0.50 8.08 -16.53
CA PHE A 65 -0.65 8.04 -15.61
C PHE A 65 -1.29 9.43 -15.42
N ARG A 66 -0.48 10.49 -15.30
CA ARG A 66 -0.99 11.86 -15.14
C ARG A 66 -1.62 12.43 -16.40
N ALA A 67 -1.13 12.03 -17.57
CA ALA A 67 -1.57 12.54 -18.87
C ALA A 67 -2.81 11.85 -19.43
N ALA A 68 -3.04 10.58 -19.05
CA ALA A 68 -4.13 9.78 -19.59
C ALA A 68 -5.50 10.23 -19.08
N ASP A 69 -6.54 9.99 -19.85
CA ASP A 69 -7.92 10.13 -19.42
C ASP A 69 -8.40 8.91 -18.58
N PHE A 70 -9.54 9.07 -17.92
CA PHE A 70 -10.08 8.05 -17.03
C PHE A 70 -10.31 6.71 -17.72
N PHE A 71 -10.99 6.72 -18.87
CA PHE A 71 -11.40 5.48 -19.53
C PHE A 71 -10.20 4.70 -20.06
N LYS A 72 -9.17 5.37 -20.55
CA LYS A 72 -7.93 4.72 -20.96
C LYS A 72 -7.23 4.03 -19.80
N LEU A 73 -7.15 4.68 -18.64
CA LEU A 73 -6.57 4.08 -17.44
C LEU A 73 -7.43 2.95 -16.87
N TYR A 74 -8.76 3.06 -16.98
CA TYR A 74 -9.68 2.09 -16.42
C TYR A 74 -9.87 0.86 -17.31
N ASP A 75 -10.03 1.05 -18.60
CA ASP A 75 -10.35 -0.03 -19.55
C ASP A 75 -9.10 -0.69 -20.15
N GLU A 76 -8.03 0.08 -20.38
CA GLU A 76 -6.83 -0.35 -21.12
C GLU A 76 -5.54 0.08 -20.39
N PRO A 77 -5.35 -0.23 -19.09
CA PRO A 77 -4.22 0.27 -18.31
C PRO A 77 -2.86 -0.16 -18.87
N GLU A 78 -2.72 -1.43 -19.28
CA GLU A 78 -1.45 -1.96 -19.81
C GLU A 78 -1.04 -1.24 -21.11
N GLN A 79 -2.00 -0.98 -21.99
CA GLN A 79 -1.73 -0.28 -23.24
C GLN A 79 -1.42 1.21 -23.00
N THR A 80 -2.12 1.82 -22.03
CA THR A 80 -2.02 3.25 -21.72
C THR A 80 -0.73 3.60 -21.00
N LEU A 81 -0.32 2.75 -20.06
CA LEU A 81 0.85 2.98 -19.22
C LEU A 81 2.13 2.32 -19.77
N GLY A 82 1.98 1.22 -20.54
CA GLY A 82 3.12 0.51 -21.11
C GLY A 82 4.14 0.11 -20.06
N SER A 83 5.40 0.50 -20.27
CA SER A 83 6.51 0.21 -19.35
C SER A 83 6.42 0.95 -18.02
N ASP A 84 5.61 2.01 -17.91
CA ASP A 84 5.43 2.73 -16.65
C ASP A 84 4.62 1.91 -15.62
N LEU A 85 3.82 0.92 -16.07
CA LEU A 85 3.02 0.04 -15.21
C LEU A 85 3.85 -1.11 -14.68
N VAL A 86 3.99 -1.21 -13.37
CA VAL A 86 4.65 -2.32 -12.68
C VAL A 86 3.62 -3.36 -12.22
N ALA A 87 2.56 -2.92 -11.55
CA ALA A 87 1.46 -3.75 -11.10
C ALA A 87 0.18 -2.93 -10.92
N SER A 88 -0.97 -3.60 -10.85
CA SER A 88 -2.23 -2.96 -10.49
C SER A 88 -3.16 -3.92 -9.75
N GLU A 89 -4.01 -3.37 -8.88
CA GLU A 89 -5.02 -4.12 -8.14
C GLU A 89 -6.28 -3.29 -7.89
N ASP A 90 -7.41 -3.96 -7.71
CA ASP A 90 -8.71 -3.35 -7.45
C ASP A 90 -9.20 -3.63 -6.03
N ILE A 91 -9.70 -2.59 -5.35
CA ILE A 91 -10.31 -2.67 -4.03
C ILE A 91 -11.71 -2.08 -4.10
N ALA A 92 -12.72 -2.82 -3.61
CA ALA A 92 -14.08 -2.30 -3.48
C ALA A 92 -14.27 -1.70 -2.09
N VAL A 93 -14.56 -0.40 -2.03
CA VAL A 93 -14.82 0.33 -0.78
C VAL A 93 -16.30 0.68 -0.63
N ARG A 94 -16.76 0.76 0.61
CA ARG A 94 -18.15 1.08 0.96
C ARG A 94 -18.23 2.39 1.72
N PRO A 95 -19.31 3.17 1.57
CA PRO A 95 -19.52 4.40 2.31
C PRO A 95 -19.32 4.24 3.83
N GLY A 96 -18.57 5.15 4.44
CA GLY A 96 -18.34 5.20 5.89
C GLY A 96 -17.49 4.09 6.49
N ARG A 97 -16.89 3.21 5.68
CA ARG A 97 -16.03 2.13 6.18
C ARG A 97 -14.57 2.40 5.83
N VAL A 98 -13.71 2.44 6.83
CA VAL A 98 -12.27 2.56 6.67
C VAL A 98 -11.67 1.22 6.21
N TYR A 99 -10.71 1.29 5.30
CA TYR A 99 -9.95 0.15 4.78
C TYR A 99 -8.46 0.39 5.01
N GLU A 100 -7.78 -0.60 5.54
CA GLU A 100 -6.32 -0.66 5.56
C GLU A 100 -5.88 -1.68 4.51
N HIS A 101 -5.14 -1.21 3.54
CA HIS A 101 -4.56 -2.04 2.50
C HIS A 101 -3.05 -1.99 2.59
N ARG A 102 -2.43 -3.13 2.86
CA ARG A 102 -0.99 -3.28 3.03
C ARG A 102 -0.39 -3.98 1.83
N MET A 103 0.68 -3.41 1.31
CA MET A 103 1.31 -3.92 0.11
C MET A 103 2.83 -3.86 0.21
N SER A 104 3.49 -4.92 -0.27
CA SER A 104 4.93 -4.93 -0.50
C SER A 104 5.17 -4.52 -1.93
N LEU A 105 5.81 -3.36 -2.12
CA LEU A 105 6.01 -2.79 -3.45
C LEU A 105 7.10 -3.53 -4.23
N ASN A 106 6.93 -3.61 -5.54
CA ASN A 106 7.97 -4.06 -6.44
C ASN A 106 9.17 -3.11 -6.40
N LYS A 107 10.37 -3.63 -6.67
CA LYS A 107 11.63 -2.86 -6.60
C LYS A 107 11.69 -1.71 -7.59
N GLU A 108 10.99 -1.85 -8.70
CA GLU A 108 10.89 -0.88 -9.79
C GLU A 108 9.92 0.25 -9.48
N THR A 109 9.03 0.07 -8.49
CA THR A 109 8.01 1.05 -8.10
C THR A 109 8.66 2.32 -7.57
N ARG A 110 8.21 3.47 -8.08
CA ARG A 110 8.61 4.81 -7.66
C ARG A 110 7.43 5.68 -7.28
N TYR A 111 6.25 5.32 -7.80
CA TYR A 111 5.02 6.06 -7.56
C TYR A 111 3.88 5.08 -7.34
N ILE A 112 2.91 5.49 -6.52
CA ILE A 112 1.60 4.86 -6.45
C ILE A 112 0.60 5.81 -7.10
N GLY A 113 -0.08 5.29 -8.12
CA GLY A 113 -1.24 5.92 -8.73
C GLY A 113 -2.51 5.34 -8.12
N VAL A 114 -3.50 6.18 -7.82
CA VAL A 114 -4.79 5.76 -7.32
C VAL A 114 -5.89 6.34 -8.20
N LEU A 115 -6.78 5.48 -8.67
CA LEU A 115 -7.93 5.83 -9.48
C LEU A 115 -9.20 5.41 -8.75
N ALA A 116 -10.15 6.34 -8.61
CA ALA A 116 -11.46 6.09 -8.01
C ALA A 116 -12.55 6.13 -9.10
N ALA A 117 -13.25 5.02 -9.29
CA ALA A 117 -14.26 4.87 -10.34
C ALA A 117 -15.61 5.45 -9.90
N PHE A 118 -15.66 6.78 -9.78
CA PHE A 118 -16.90 7.49 -9.45
C PHE A 118 -17.96 7.37 -10.55
N ARG A 119 -19.22 7.38 -10.16
CA ARG A 119 -20.36 7.41 -11.10
C ARG A 119 -20.38 8.67 -11.95
N ASP A 120 -20.12 9.81 -11.31
CA ASP A 120 -20.01 11.11 -11.98
C ASP A 120 -18.54 11.49 -12.17
N ILE A 121 -17.91 10.82 -13.14
CA ILE A 121 -16.48 10.99 -13.43
C ILE A 121 -16.14 12.38 -13.96
N GLN A 122 -17.11 13.05 -14.59
CA GLN A 122 -16.89 14.37 -15.17
C GLN A 122 -16.69 15.47 -14.13
N ASN A 123 -17.32 15.30 -12.96
CA ASN A 123 -17.24 16.26 -11.86
C ASN A 123 -16.34 15.75 -10.72
N ALA A 124 -15.73 14.58 -10.85
CA ALA A 124 -14.95 13.96 -9.80
C ALA A 124 -13.46 14.32 -9.86
N GLN A 125 -12.84 14.42 -8.68
CA GLN A 125 -11.40 14.34 -8.52
C GLN A 125 -11.03 12.87 -8.30
N TRP A 126 -10.90 12.15 -9.38
CA TRP A 126 -10.84 10.68 -9.42
C TRP A 126 -9.43 10.10 -9.39
N ARG A 127 -8.40 10.94 -9.45
CA ARG A 127 -7.01 10.51 -9.59
C ARG A 127 -6.10 11.14 -8.55
N LEU A 128 -5.25 10.32 -7.93
CA LEU A 128 -4.09 10.73 -7.14
C LEU A 128 -2.83 10.05 -7.66
N VAL A 129 -1.68 10.67 -7.46
CA VAL A 129 -0.38 10.02 -7.64
C VAL A 129 0.61 10.64 -6.66
N PHE A 130 1.38 9.80 -5.97
CA PHE A 130 2.38 10.20 -5.00
C PHE A 130 3.63 9.31 -5.11
N GLU A 131 4.73 9.77 -4.52
CA GLU A 131 5.98 9.03 -4.47
C GLU A 131 5.88 7.89 -3.47
N ALA A 132 6.56 6.77 -3.76
CA ALA A 132 6.61 5.61 -2.90
C ALA A 132 8.03 5.04 -2.87
N ASP A 133 8.46 4.55 -1.70
CA ASP A 133 9.75 3.86 -1.54
C ASP A 133 9.50 2.37 -1.29
N PRO A 134 9.88 1.46 -2.22
CA PRO A 134 9.72 0.01 -2.01
C PRO A 134 10.57 -0.56 -0.87
N ARG A 135 11.45 0.25 -0.27
CA ARG A 135 12.26 -0.12 0.90
C ARG A 135 11.81 0.58 2.17
N GLY A 136 10.79 1.43 2.06
CA GLY A 136 10.21 2.19 3.16
C GLY A 136 9.14 1.45 3.95
N TYR A 137 8.69 2.11 5.02
CA TYR A 137 7.52 1.75 5.82
C TYR A 137 6.64 2.99 5.85
N ASP A 138 5.80 3.13 4.81
CA ASP A 138 5.00 4.33 4.64
C ASP A 138 3.54 4.06 5.02
N GLU A 139 2.93 4.97 5.75
CA GLU A 139 1.49 5.02 5.94
C GLU A 139 0.93 6.24 5.20
N VAL A 140 0.06 5.99 4.25
CA VAL A 140 -0.56 7.03 3.41
C VAL A 140 -2.07 7.02 3.63
N ARG A 141 -2.63 8.18 4.03
CA ARG A 141 -4.06 8.34 4.22
C ARG A 141 -4.71 8.97 3.00
N ILE A 142 -5.79 8.33 2.54
CA ILE A 142 -6.58 8.77 1.39
C ILE A 142 -8.01 8.99 1.85
N ALA A 143 -8.40 10.25 2.00
CA ALA A 143 -9.78 10.60 2.29
C ALA A 143 -10.59 10.71 0.99
N ILE A 144 -11.83 10.20 1.02
CA ILE A 144 -12.74 10.27 -0.12
C ILE A 144 -14.07 10.84 0.35
N ASP A 145 -14.38 12.05 -0.07
CA ASP A 145 -15.65 12.71 0.23
C ASP A 145 -16.41 13.04 -1.05
N ARG A 146 -17.66 12.59 -1.13
CA ARG A 146 -18.55 12.71 -2.30
C ARG A 146 -17.87 12.25 -3.60
N LEU A 147 -17.33 13.17 -4.36
CA LEU A 147 -16.66 12.98 -5.65
C LEU A 147 -15.18 13.39 -5.61
N THR A 148 -14.61 13.55 -4.42
CA THR A 148 -13.24 14.05 -4.26
C THR A 148 -12.39 13.07 -3.51
N MET A 149 -11.23 12.75 -4.06
CA MET A 149 -10.19 11.96 -3.41
C MET A 149 -8.98 12.83 -3.11
N LYS A 150 -8.45 12.77 -1.89
CA LYS A 150 -7.32 13.58 -1.42
C LYS A 150 -6.35 12.77 -0.59
N LEU A 151 -5.06 13.14 -0.68
CA LEU A 151 -4.08 12.73 0.32
C LEU A 151 -4.27 13.58 1.57
N GLU A 152 -4.30 12.95 2.74
CA GLU A 152 -4.21 13.65 4.02
C GLU A 152 -2.76 13.63 4.48
N SER A 153 -2.22 14.82 4.75
CA SER A 153 -0.95 14.99 5.45
C SER A 153 -1.22 15.01 6.94
N ASP A 154 -0.43 14.29 7.71
CA ASP A 154 -0.37 14.42 9.17
C ASP A 154 0.01 15.84 9.60
#